data_28d6ed5fc3cda1cefd4c97a31be1af80
#
_entry.id   28d6ed5fc3cda1cefd4c97a31be1af80
#
_cell.length_a   1.000
_cell.length_b   1.000
_cell.length_c   1.000
_cell.angle_alpha   90.00
_cell.angle_beta   90.00
_cell.angle_gamma   90.00
#
_symmetry.space_group_name_H-M   'P 1'
#
loop_
_entity.id
_entity.type
_entity.pdbx_description
1 polymer ?
#
loop_
_entity_poly.entity_id
_entity_poly.type
_entity_poly.pdbx_seq_one_letter_code
_entity_poly.pdbx_strand_id
1 'polypeptide(L)'
;MDKIFISDLKVECIIGILDFERVTPQLLYVSIEIEKDLKSAGQTGDLAKTIDYADLSTRVKKYIINRKAKLLEELGVELCDIILKEYAPYSVTVRLNKPKAVADVREVGIQITKTLE
;
A
#
# COMPACT_ATOMS: atom_id res chain seq x y z
N MET A 1 -2.44 -10.64 -17.04
CA MET A 1 -2.97 -11.06 -15.73
C MET A 1 -3.96 -10.04 -15.23
N ASP A 2 -4.96 -10.48 -14.47
CA ASP A 2 -5.96 -9.58 -13.94
C ASP A 2 -5.42 -8.82 -12.73
N LYS A 3 -6.12 -7.76 -12.32
CA LYS A 3 -5.63 -6.90 -11.23
C LYS A 3 -6.73 -6.59 -10.23
N ILE A 4 -6.34 -6.54 -8.96
CA ILE A 4 -7.12 -5.91 -7.90
C ILE A 4 -6.41 -4.62 -7.56
N PHE A 5 -7.16 -3.52 -7.41
CA PHE A 5 -6.55 -2.25 -7.04
C PHE A 5 -7.34 -1.55 -5.94
N ILE A 6 -6.61 -0.83 -5.10
CA ILE A 6 -7.14 0.03 -4.06
C ILE A 6 -6.54 1.39 -4.34
N SER A 7 -7.39 2.39 -4.55
CA SER A 7 -6.94 3.73 -4.92
C SER A 7 -7.10 4.70 -3.76
N ASP A 8 -6.01 5.39 -3.41
CA ASP A 8 -6.00 6.48 -2.45
C ASP A 8 -6.60 6.13 -1.08
N LEU A 9 -6.18 5.00 -0.51
CA LEU A 9 -6.48 4.68 0.87
C LEU A 9 -5.90 5.78 1.76
N LYS A 10 -6.77 6.44 2.51
CA LYS A 10 -6.38 7.56 3.37
C LYS A 10 -5.86 7.04 4.71
N VAL A 11 -4.63 7.42 5.06
CA VAL A 11 -4.02 7.02 6.33
C VAL A 11 -3.43 8.26 7.00
N GLU A 12 -3.82 8.53 8.24
CA GLU A 12 -3.15 9.53 9.07
C GLU A 12 -2.10 8.82 9.91
N CYS A 13 -0.83 9.22 9.77
CA CYS A 13 0.27 8.49 10.39
C CYS A 13 1.50 9.36 10.59
N ILE A 14 2.41 8.87 11.42
CA ILE A 14 3.73 9.46 11.57
C ILE A 14 4.60 8.93 10.42
N ILE A 15 5.11 9.83 9.60
CA ILE A 15 5.98 9.51 8.47
C ILE A 15 6.87 10.71 8.17
N GLY A 16 8.18 10.47 8.01
CA GLY A 16 9.14 11.50 7.64
C GLY A 16 10.31 11.61 8.60
N ILE A 17 11.33 12.38 8.19
CA ILE A 17 12.61 12.52 8.92
C ILE A 17 12.71 13.78 9.74
N LEU A 18 11.88 14.79 9.47
CA LEU A 18 11.95 16.08 10.16
C LEU A 18 11.38 15.97 11.57
N ASP A 19 11.89 16.77 12.49
CA ASP A 19 11.47 16.70 13.90
C ASP A 19 9.95 16.80 14.06
N PHE A 20 9.31 17.75 13.39
CA PHE A 20 7.85 17.88 13.48
C PHE A 20 7.11 16.69 12.88
N GLU A 21 7.70 16.04 11.87
CA GLU A 21 7.10 14.83 11.26
C GLU A 21 7.12 13.62 12.19
N ARG A 22 8.06 13.60 13.15
CA ARG A 22 8.17 12.50 14.12
C ARG A 22 7.11 12.58 15.22
N VAL A 23 6.47 13.72 15.43
CA VAL A 23 5.51 13.93 16.51
C VAL A 23 4.12 14.35 16.04
N THR A 24 3.97 14.75 14.77
CA THR A 24 2.69 15.21 14.23
C THR A 24 2.23 14.30 13.11
N PRO A 25 1.08 13.61 13.30
CA PRO A 25 0.53 12.79 12.21
C PRO A 25 0.22 13.63 10.98
N GLN A 26 0.42 13.04 9.81
CA GLN A 26 0.09 13.68 8.56
C GLN A 26 -0.65 12.72 7.63
N LEU A 27 -1.27 13.27 6.61
CA LEU A 27 -2.04 12.51 5.65
C LEU A 27 -1.13 11.82 4.65
N LEU A 28 -1.38 10.53 4.45
CA LEU A 28 -0.74 9.71 3.43
C LEU A 28 -1.84 9.05 2.60
N TYR A 29 -1.73 9.08 1.28
CA TYR A 29 -2.58 8.29 0.40
C TYR A 29 -1.82 7.09 -0.09
N VAL A 30 -2.43 5.93 0.02
CA VAL A 30 -1.82 4.65 -0.33
C VAL A 30 -2.64 3.99 -1.44
N SER A 31 -2.00 3.74 -2.57
CA SER A 31 -2.63 3.00 -3.65
C SER A 31 -1.89 1.68 -3.85
N ILE A 32 -2.66 0.61 -4.01
CA ILE A 32 -2.13 -0.75 -4.12
C ILE A 32 -2.71 -1.37 -5.37
N GLU A 33 -1.86 -2.00 -6.17
CA GLU A 33 -2.28 -2.76 -7.34
C GLU A 33 -1.62 -4.12 -7.27
N ILE A 34 -2.41 -5.18 -7.30
CA ILE A 34 -1.89 -6.55 -7.25
C ILE A 34 -2.34 -7.31 -8.48
N GLU A 35 -1.44 -8.11 -9.03
CA GLU A 35 -1.74 -8.98 -10.17
C GLU A 35 -2.08 -10.37 -9.69
N LYS A 36 -3.21 -10.89 -10.17
CA LYS A 36 -3.68 -12.23 -9.85
C LYS A 36 -4.66 -12.67 -10.93
N ASP A 37 -4.69 -13.97 -11.21
CA ASP A 37 -5.75 -14.51 -12.07
C ASP A 37 -7.05 -14.51 -11.26
N LEU A 38 -8.05 -13.78 -11.72
CA LEU A 38 -9.34 -13.61 -11.04
C LEU A 38 -10.48 -14.40 -11.70
N LYS A 39 -10.20 -15.12 -12.77
CA LYS A 39 -11.25 -15.78 -13.55
C LYS A 39 -11.95 -16.89 -12.78
N SER A 40 -11.19 -17.68 -12.03
CA SER A 40 -11.75 -18.76 -11.22
C SER A 40 -12.69 -18.23 -10.13
N ALA A 41 -12.29 -17.15 -9.44
CA ALA A 41 -13.15 -16.51 -8.46
C ALA A 41 -14.42 -15.94 -9.11
N GLY A 42 -14.26 -15.33 -10.29
CA GLY A 42 -15.40 -14.79 -11.05
C GLY A 42 -16.39 -15.83 -11.51
N GLN A 43 -15.91 -17.03 -11.82
CA GLN A 43 -16.76 -18.14 -12.27
C GLN A 43 -17.46 -18.85 -11.11
N THR A 44 -16.88 -18.88 -9.93
CA THR A 44 -17.36 -19.69 -8.80
C THR A 44 -17.94 -18.89 -7.66
N GLY A 45 -17.57 -17.61 -7.53
CA GLY A 45 -17.94 -16.80 -6.37
C GLY A 45 -17.20 -17.20 -5.09
N ASP A 46 -16.11 -17.96 -5.20
CA ASP A 46 -15.35 -18.45 -4.05
C ASP A 46 -14.29 -17.44 -3.63
N LEU A 47 -14.45 -16.85 -2.44
CA LEU A 47 -13.52 -15.87 -1.90
C LEU A 47 -12.11 -16.45 -1.73
N ALA A 48 -11.97 -17.74 -1.48
CA ALA A 48 -10.66 -18.38 -1.34
C ALA A 48 -9.82 -18.34 -2.63
N LYS A 49 -10.45 -18.08 -3.77
CA LYS A 49 -9.79 -18.02 -5.09
C LYS A 49 -9.39 -16.61 -5.49
N THR A 50 -9.57 -15.64 -4.61
CA THR A 50 -9.18 -14.25 -4.81
C THR A 50 -8.49 -13.71 -3.57
N ILE A 51 -8.36 -12.40 -3.48
CA ILE A 51 -7.80 -11.72 -2.32
C ILE A 51 -8.87 -10.80 -1.76
N ASP A 52 -9.11 -10.89 -0.45
CA ASP A 52 -10.05 -10.01 0.25
C ASP A 52 -9.41 -8.61 0.39
N TYR A 53 -9.83 -7.69 -0.48
CA TYR A 53 -9.26 -6.35 -0.49
C TYR A 53 -9.64 -5.52 0.74
N ALA A 54 -10.73 -5.83 1.41
CA ALA A 54 -11.08 -5.16 2.66
C ALA A 54 -10.10 -5.55 3.78
N ASP A 55 -9.76 -6.83 3.87
CA ASP A 55 -8.75 -7.33 4.78
C ASP A 55 -7.37 -6.74 4.46
N LEU A 56 -7.01 -6.71 3.19
CA LEU A 56 -5.75 -6.11 2.73
C LEU A 56 -5.65 -4.63 3.13
N SER A 57 -6.70 -3.86 2.92
CA SER A 57 -6.73 -2.44 3.28
C SER A 57 -6.53 -2.24 4.78
N THR A 58 -7.22 -3.02 5.60
CA THR A 58 -7.11 -2.97 7.06
C THR A 58 -5.70 -3.32 7.52
N ARG A 59 -5.14 -4.38 6.94
CA ARG A 59 -3.79 -4.85 7.25
C ARG A 59 -2.73 -3.80 6.95
N VAL A 60 -2.81 -3.20 5.77
CA VAL A 60 -1.88 -2.17 5.30
C VAL A 60 -1.96 -0.92 6.18
N LYS A 61 -3.17 -0.45 6.44
CA LYS A 61 -3.39 0.74 7.28
C LYS A 61 -2.81 0.55 8.68
N LYS A 62 -3.08 -0.60 9.29
CA LYS A 62 -2.57 -0.92 10.64
C LYS A 62 -1.05 -0.94 10.66
N TYR A 63 -0.42 -1.56 9.66
CA TYR A 63 1.03 -1.60 9.57
C TYR A 63 1.63 -0.20 9.49
N ILE A 64 1.10 0.63 8.61
CA ILE A 64 1.60 2.00 8.38
C ILE A 64 1.52 2.83 9.67
N ILE A 65 0.39 2.78 10.37
CA ILE A 65 0.18 3.55 11.60
C ILE A 65 1.17 3.10 12.69
N ASN A 66 1.38 1.80 12.83
CA ASN A 66 2.26 1.27 13.87
C ASN A 66 3.75 1.40 13.53
N ARG A 67 4.08 1.43 12.25
CA ARG A 67 5.48 1.41 11.80
C ARG A 67 6.21 2.73 12.06
N LYS A 68 5.54 3.86 11.86
CA LYS A 68 6.14 5.21 12.03
C LYS A 68 7.44 5.34 11.25
N ALA A 69 7.40 5.01 9.98
CA ALA A 69 8.57 4.99 9.11
C ALA A 69 9.16 6.39 8.91
N LYS A 70 10.45 6.45 8.63
CA LYS A 70 11.14 7.70 8.31
C LYS A 70 11.08 8.00 6.84
N LEU A 71 11.26 6.98 6.00
CA LEU A 71 11.29 7.14 4.53
C LEU A 71 10.11 6.42 3.91
N LEU A 72 9.51 7.05 2.90
CA LEU A 72 8.48 6.39 2.08
C LEU A 72 9.03 5.13 1.43
N GLU A 73 10.28 5.15 1.01
CA GLU A 73 10.95 4.02 0.37
C GLU A 73 10.99 2.79 1.29
N GLU A 74 11.34 2.97 2.56
CA GLU A 74 11.31 1.89 3.55
C GLU A 74 9.91 1.29 3.63
N LEU A 75 8.92 2.15 3.80
CA LEU A 75 7.54 1.74 3.95
C LEU A 75 7.04 1.01 2.71
N GLY A 76 7.35 1.53 1.53
CA GLY A 76 6.95 0.93 0.26
C GLY A 76 7.51 -0.47 0.07
N VAL A 77 8.78 -0.67 0.36
CA VAL A 77 9.42 -1.99 0.26
C VAL A 77 8.80 -2.96 1.27
N GLU A 78 8.62 -2.52 2.51
CA GLU A 78 8.04 -3.37 3.56
C GLU A 78 6.61 -3.77 3.24
N LEU A 79 5.79 -2.85 2.73
CA LEU A 79 4.42 -3.15 2.33
C LEU A 79 4.38 -4.17 1.19
N CYS A 80 5.24 -4.03 0.19
CA CYS A 80 5.33 -5.01 -0.89
C CYS A 80 5.68 -6.39 -0.34
N ASP A 81 6.65 -6.48 0.56
CA ASP A 81 7.07 -7.76 1.14
C ASP A 81 5.95 -8.41 1.96
N ILE A 82 5.23 -7.63 2.75
CA ILE A 82 4.09 -8.12 3.53
C ILE A 82 3.00 -8.67 2.61
N ILE A 83 2.66 -7.92 1.58
CA ILE A 83 1.58 -8.30 0.65
C ILE A 83 1.95 -9.57 -0.11
N LEU A 84 3.19 -9.66 -0.61
CA LEU A 84 3.66 -10.86 -1.29
C LEU A 84 3.65 -12.08 -0.38
N LYS A 85 4.06 -11.91 0.88
CA LYS A 85 4.12 -13.01 1.85
C LYS A 85 2.74 -13.47 2.30
N GLU A 86 1.87 -12.53 2.65
CA GLU A 86 0.58 -12.86 3.31
C GLU A 86 -0.54 -13.14 2.32
N TYR A 87 -0.50 -12.54 1.14
CA TYR A 87 -1.57 -12.67 0.13
C TYR A 87 -1.13 -13.39 -1.13
N ALA A 88 0.17 -13.53 -1.33
CA ALA A 88 0.78 -14.27 -2.44
C ALA A 88 0.22 -13.94 -3.84
N PRO A 89 0.08 -12.66 -4.21
CA PRO A 89 -0.26 -12.32 -5.60
C PRO A 89 0.96 -12.58 -6.50
N TYR A 90 0.77 -12.52 -7.81
CA TYR A 90 1.89 -12.61 -8.75
C TYR A 90 2.84 -11.42 -8.60
N SER A 91 2.28 -10.22 -8.48
CA SER A 91 3.06 -9.01 -8.27
C SER A 91 2.25 -8.00 -7.46
N VAL A 92 2.94 -7.01 -6.90
CA VAL A 92 2.34 -5.91 -6.17
C VAL A 92 3.04 -4.61 -6.53
N THR A 93 2.24 -3.56 -6.71
CA THR A 93 2.72 -2.19 -6.86
C THR A 93 2.10 -1.36 -5.74
N VAL A 94 2.94 -0.66 -4.98
CA VAL A 94 2.51 0.23 -3.91
C VAL A 94 2.95 1.64 -4.28
N ARG A 95 1.99 2.56 -4.26
CA ARG A 95 2.21 3.98 -4.49
C ARG A 95 1.88 4.74 -3.22
N LEU A 96 2.86 5.49 -2.70
CA LEU A 96 2.70 6.29 -1.47
C LEU A 96 2.82 7.77 -1.82
N ASN A 97 1.81 8.54 -1.44
CA ASN A 97 1.70 9.95 -1.77
C ASN A 97 1.54 10.79 -0.49
N LYS A 98 2.47 11.73 -0.29
CA LYS A 98 2.40 12.72 0.80
C LYS A 98 1.96 14.06 0.18
N PRO A 99 0.67 14.37 0.14
CA PRO A 99 0.16 15.48 -0.67
C PRO A 99 0.65 16.86 -0.25
N LYS A 100 1.14 17.02 0.99
CA LYS A 100 1.55 18.31 1.52
C LYS A 100 3.03 18.40 1.84
N ALA A 101 3.83 17.43 1.38
CA ALA A 101 5.24 17.38 1.77
C ALA A 101 6.11 18.44 1.10
N VAL A 102 5.74 18.88 -0.10
CA VAL A 102 6.50 19.86 -0.87
C VAL A 102 5.55 20.96 -1.35
N ALA A 103 5.95 22.22 -1.15
CA ALA A 103 5.16 23.35 -1.60
C ALA A 103 5.08 23.39 -3.13
N ASP A 104 3.95 23.87 -3.64
CA ASP A 104 3.71 24.14 -5.06
C ASP A 104 3.64 22.88 -5.95
N VAL A 105 3.61 21.68 -5.36
CA VAL A 105 3.33 20.46 -6.12
C VAL A 105 1.97 19.90 -5.69
N ARG A 106 1.27 19.28 -6.63
CA ARG A 106 -0.02 18.64 -6.33
C ARG A 106 0.17 17.42 -5.43
N GLU A 107 1.17 16.64 -5.71
CA GLU A 107 1.49 15.45 -4.92
C GLU A 107 2.97 15.11 -5.08
N VAL A 108 3.52 14.43 -4.09
CA VAL A 108 4.86 13.88 -4.14
C VAL A 108 4.87 12.54 -3.43
N GLY A 109 5.62 11.59 -3.98
CA GLY A 109 5.69 10.28 -3.37
C GLY A 109 6.58 9.33 -4.14
N ILE A 110 6.40 8.04 -3.87
CA ILE A 110 7.17 6.96 -4.51
C ILE A 110 6.22 5.85 -4.97
N GLN A 111 6.72 5.04 -5.87
CA GLN A 111 6.02 3.85 -6.32
C GLN A 111 7.02 2.70 -6.42
N ILE A 112 6.69 1.57 -5.81
CA ILE A 112 7.55 0.38 -5.78
C ILE A 112 6.75 -0.81 -6.28
N THR A 113 7.37 -1.60 -7.16
CA THR A 113 6.78 -2.83 -7.69
C THR A 113 7.69 -4.01 -7.36
N LYS A 114 7.11 -5.09 -6.85
CA LYS A 114 7.83 -6.35 -6.62
C LYS A 114 7.01 -7.52 -7.14
N THR A 115 7.70 -8.53 -7.63
CA THR A 115 7.08 -9.77 -8.09
C THR A 115 7.36 -10.90 -7.12
N LEU A 116 6.43 -11.85 -7.09
CA LEU A 116 6.62 -13.08 -6.33
C LEU A 116 7.62 -13.97 -7.07
N GLU A 117 8.64 -14.40 -6.38
CA GLU A 117 9.68 -15.29 -6.94
C GLU A 117 9.60 -16.68 -6.35
#